data_4ccf39f9bc44dcea2181b29587b7b53b
#
_entry.id   4ccf39f9bc44dcea2181b29587b7b53b
#
_cell.length_a   1.000
_cell.length_b   1.000
_cell.length_c   1.000
_cell.angle_alpha   90.00
_cell.angle_beta   90.00
_cell.angle_gamma   90.00
#
_symmetry.space_group_name_H-M   'P 1'
#
loop_
_entity.id
_entity.type
_entity.pdbx_description
1 polymer ?
#
loop_
_entity_poly.entity_id
_entity_poly.type
_entity_poly.pdbx_seq_one_letter_code
_entity_poly.pdbx_strand_id
1 'polypeptide(L)'
;MKEDEFQYQEHVCFERNGLMLDCSRNAVFTVEKVKFLIRTLAKLGMNVLMLYTEDTYEVEGQPYFGAYRGKYTKDEIKELDAYASMFGVELVPCIQTLAHLHNALKWPGMDKIRDSADILQPEKEETYQFIERLLSSVKENFSTNRVHLGMDEAVMLGLGNYLKENGYKKGSLIIREHCNRVVDICRKLELKPMIWSDMYITANSTGGYYDLPENTDCSKWEKPKKDLGLVYWDYYHDDTRTYEKMLDIHAQLSDNVIFAGGSWIWNGISPNYSKTYACTKAALSTCKKYNIKEVLCTAWMDNGAETPVDALLPGLVLFAHLDFHRDYDETILKQEFRNCTGGEFDDFMALDNFDSLFLNTKENKEAQNPSKYLLYQDPMLGIFDYHVKESGVNTKSYYQNIQKCMKECAKKTGKYQLLFSFYEKLAAVLADKADLGMCIKSAYRFIQEIKTILTK
;
A
#
# COMPACT_ATOMS: atom_id res chain seq x y z
N MET A 1 -43.35 18.41 18.28
CA MET A 1 -42.67 17.11 18.17
C MET A 1 -41.81 17.00 19.40
N LYS A 2 -41.95 15.96 20.21
CA LYS A 2 -40.97 15.66 21.27
C LYS A 2 -39.74 15.19 20.53
N GLU A 3 -38.60 15.85 20.72
CA GLU A 3 -37.29 15.32 20.37
C GLU A 3 -37.10 14.11 21.26
N ASP A 4 -37.14 12.89 20.67
CA ASP A 4 -36.68 11.70 21.37
C ASP A 4 -35.18 11.87 21.54
N GLU A 5 -34.71 11.97 22.77
CA GLU A 5 -33.26 11.94 23.07
C GLU A 5 -32.74 10.56 22.61
N PHE A 6 -31.94 10.56 21.55
CA PHE A 6 -31.23 9.38 21.10
C PHE A 6 -29.84 9.39 21.75
N GLN A 7 -29.59 8.40 22.59
CA GLN A 7 -28.27 8.18 23.18
C GLN A 7 -27.62 6.96 22.51
N TYR A 8 -26.47 7.18 21.87
CA TYR A 8 -25.68 6.16 21.23
C TYR A 8 -24.27 6.18 21.80
N GLN A 9 -23.73 5.00 22.13
CA GLN A 9 -22.38 4.86 22.68
C GLN A 9 -21.63 3.78 21.91
N GLU A 10 -20.45 4.11 21.40
CA GLU A 10 -19.51 3.20 20.78
C GLU A 10 -18.19 3.19 21.52
N HIS A 11 -17.47 2.09 21.45
CA HIS A 11 -16.13 1.95 21.99
C HIS A 11 -15.18 1.55 20.85
N VAL A 12 -14.11 2.33 20.68
CA VAL A 12 -13.03 2.03 19.76
C VAL A 12 -11.99 1.16 20.43
N CYS A 13 -11.40 0.23 19.67
CA CYS A 13 -10.30 -0.61 20.14
C CYS A 13 -8.93 0.09 19.98
N PHE A 14 -8.82 0.98 19.00
CA PHE A 14 -7.59 1.69 18.67
C PHE A 14 -7.74 3.18 18.91
N GLU A 15 -6.73 3.82 19.48
CA GLU A 15 -6.73 5.29 19.68
C GLU A 15 -6.59 6.03 18.34
N ARG A 16 -5.90 5.40 17.39
CA ARG A 16 -5.74 5.88 16.01
C ARG A 16 -5.98 4.74 15.04
N ASN A 17 -6.85 5.01 14.09
CA ASN A 17 -7.13 4.14 12.96
C ASN A 17 -7.15 4.99 11.68
N GLY A 18 -6.36 4.64 10.69
CA GLY A 18 -6.16 5.50 9.54
C GLY A 18 -5.90 4.80 8.22
N LEU A 19 -5.85 5.62 7.18
CA LEU A 19 -5.46 5.25 5.83
C LEU A 19 -4.05 5.80 5.55
N MET A 20 -3.16 4.97 5.03
CA MET A 20 -1.95 5.42 4.34
C MET A 20 -2.18 5.30 2.84
N LEU A 21 -2.20 6.43 2.15
CA LEU A 21 -2.42 6.52 0.70
C LEU A 21 -1.10 6.71 -0.03
N ASP A 22 -0.77 5.78 -0.93
CA ASP A 22 0.42 5.89 -1.77
C ASP A 22 0.21 6.91 -2.90
N CYS A 23 0.99 7.98 -2.88
CA CYS A 23 1.01 9.05 -3.86
C CYS A 23 2.30 9.08 -4.70
N SER A 24 3.10 8.00 -4.67
CA SER A 24 4.45 7.98 -5.26
C SER A 24 4.57 7.13 -6.52
N ARG A 25 3.76 6.08 -6.69
CA ARG A 25 3.86 5.14 -7.81
C ARG A 25 2.99 5.57 -9.00
N ASN A 26 3.39 6.65 -9.69
CA ASN A 26 2.72 7.27 -10.85
C ASN A 26 1.31 7.83 -10.61
N ALA A 27 0.84 7.90 -9.38
CA ALA A 27 -0.41 8.54 -9.03
C ALA A 27 -0.19 9.54 -7.91
N VAL A 28 -0.45 10.81 -8.21
CA VAL A 28 -0.68 11.86 -7.22
C VAL A 28 -2.15 12.23 -7.33
N PHE A 29 -2.90 11.95 -6.27
CA PHE A 29 -4.35 12.16 -6.30
C PHE A 29 -4.69 13.65 -6.25
N THR A 30 -5.73 14.03 -6.97
CA THR A 30 -6.21 15.41 -6.91
C THR A 30 -6.66 15.79 -5.49
N VAL A 31 -6.55 17.06 -5.14
CA VAL A 31 -7.02 17.60 -3.86
C VAL A 31 -8.47 17.17 -3.57
N GLU A 32 -9.34 17.20 -4.58
CA GLU A 32 -10.74 16.78 -4.42
C GLU A 32 -10.89 15.27 -4.11
N LYS A 33 -10.04 14.39 -4.69
CA LYS A 33 -10.05 12.96 -4.35
C LYS A 33 -9.58 12.74 -2.91
N VAL A 34 -8.54 13.43 -2.46
CA VAL A 34 -8.07 13.34 -1.08
C VAL A 34 -9.13 13.86 -0.10
N LYS A 35 -9.78 14.98 -0.40
CA LYS A 35 -10.91 15.50 0.39
C LYS A 35 -12.09 14.52 0.46
N PHE A 36 -12.37 13.82 -0.64
CA PHE A 36 -13.36 12.75 -0.63
C PHE A 36 -12.98 11.62 0.35
N LEU A 37 -11.71 11.18 0.35
CA LEU A 37 -11.21 10.17 1.29
C LEU A 37 -11.25 10.67 2.73
N ILE A 38 -10.88 11.92 3.01
CA ILE A 38 -10.99 12.54 4.35
C ILE A 38 -12.45 12.46 4.87
N ARG A 39 -13.43 12.84 4.05
CA ARG A 39 -14.85 12.72 4.41
C ARG A 39 -15.29 11.27 4.65
N THR A 40 -14.73 10.34 3.88
CA THR A 40 -15.03 8.92 4.05
C THR A 40 -14.45 8.38 5.35
N LEU A 41 -13.20 8.74 5.68
CA LEU A 41 -12.56 8.40 6.95
C LEU A 41 -13.38 8.92 8.13
N ALA A 42 -13.78 10.20 8.09
CA ALA A 42 -14.59 10.80 9.15
C ALA A 42 -15.93 10.06 9.36
N LYS A 43 -16.61 9.65 8.28
CA LYS A 43 -17.84 8.84 8.37
C LYS A 43 -17.62 7.45 8.96
N LEU A 44 -16.44 6.90 8.75
CA LEU A 44 -16.01 5.60 9.28
C LEU A 44 -15.45 5.70 10.71
N GLY A 45 -15.42 6.89 11.32
CA GLY A 45 -14.82 7.12 12.62
C GLY A 45 -13.28 6.99 12.64
N MET A 46 -12.66 6.94 11.48
CA MET A 46 -11.19 6.89 11.33
C MET A 46 -10.61 8.29 11.40
N ASN A 47 -9.46 8.45 12.08
CA ASN A 47 -8.94 9.76 12.49
C ASN A 47 -7.52 10.07 11.98
N VAL A 48 -6.94 9.26 11.11
CA VAL A 48 -5.61 9.49 10.52
C VAL A 48 -5.65 9.30 9.00
N LEU A 49 -5.03 10.23 8.27
CA LEU A 49 -4.67 10.06 6.87
C LEU A 49 -3.17 10.31 6.72
N MET A 50 -2.43 9.33 6.23
CA MET A 50 -1.03 9.49 5.84
C MET A 50 -0.91 9.59 4.32
N LEU A 51 -0.12 10.54 3.82
CA LEU A 51 0.26 10.62 2.42
C LEU A 51 1.70 10.09 2.28
N TYR A 52 1.84 8.94 1.62
CA TYR A 52 3.14 8.37 1.27
C TYR A 52 3.63 8.98 -0.03
N THR A 53 4.71 9.75 0.01
CA THR A 53 5.02 10.69 -1.09
C THR A 53 6.39 10.49 -1.75
N GLU A 54 7.35 9.79 -1.19
CA GLU A 54 8.71 9.73 -1.73
C GLU A 54 9.24 11.12 -2.15
N ASP A 55 9.15 11.46 -3.45
CA ASP A 55 9.53 12.76 -4.01
C ASP A 55 8.34 13.58 -4.57
N THR A 56 7.09 13.17 -4.29
CA THR A 56 5.89 13.78 -4.90
C THR A 56 5.29 14.92 -4.06
N TYR A 57 6.12 15.74 -3.45
CA TYR A 57 5.74 16.99 -2.79
C TYR A 57 6.80 18.08 -3.00
N GLU A 58 6.42 19.32 -2.84
CA GLU A 58 7.29 20.47 -3.06
C GLU A 58 8.24 20.68 -1.89
N VAL A 59 9.55 20.83 -2.19
CA VAL A 59 10.60 21.14 -1.23
C VAL A 59 11.39 22.34 -1.72
N GLU A 60 11.50 23.38 -0.89
CA GLU A 60 12.22 24.60 -1.23
C GLU A 60 13.70 24.35 -1.49
N GLY A 61 14.22 24.97 -2.56
CA GLY A 61 15.61 24.80 -2.97
C GLY A 61 15.95 23.44 -3.58
N GLN A 62 14.93 22.60 -3.87
CA GLN A 62 15.09 21.29 -4.51
C GLN A 62 14.34 21.18 -5.83
N PRO A 63 14.75 21.90 -6.91
CA PRO A 63 13.98 21.98 -8.14
C PRO A 63 13.82 20.64 -8.88
N TYR A 64 14.74 19.69 -8.66
CA TYR A 64 14.71 18.37 -9.27
C TYR A 64 13.95 17.32 -8.45
N PHE A 65 13.58 17.63 -7.21
CA PHE A 65 12.78 16.75 -6.37
C PHE A 65 11.35 16.70 -6.91
N GLY A 66 10.90 15.53 -7.35
CA GLY A 66 9.63 15.34 -8.04
C GLY A 66 9.54 16.00 -9.42
N ALA A 67 10.68 16.32 -10.07
CA ALA A 67 10.68 16.91 -11.40
C ALA A 67 10.09 15.95 -12.44
N TYR A 68 9.24 16.50 -13.33
CA TYR A 68 8.49 15.77 -14.36
C TYR A 68 7.49 14.74 -13.84
N ARG A 69 7.11 14.85 -12.56
CA ARG A 69 6.05 14.04 -11.93
C ARG A 69 4.92 14.93 -11.42
N GLY A 70 3.72 14.37 -11.26
CA GLY A 70 2.73 14.99 -10.38
C GLY A 70 3.30 15.10 -8.96
N LYS A 71 3.04 16.22 -8.30
CA LYS A 71 3.43 16.44 -6.90
C LYS A 71 2.51 17.47 -6.26
N TYR A 72 2.35 17.37 -4.96
CA TYR A 72 1.62 18.37 -4.18
C TYR A 72 2.46 19.63 -4.00
N THR A 73 1.85 20.78 -4.24
CA THR A 73 2.38 22.08 -3.86
C THR A 73 2.24 22.31 -2.35
N LYS A 74 2.97 23.27 -1.81
CA LYS A 74 2.82 23.69 -0.40
C LYS A 74 1.39 24.13 -0.08
N ASP A 75 0.75 24.87 -0.99
CA ASP A 75 -0.61 25.37 -0.79
C ASP A 75 -1.64 24.24 -0.81
N GLU A 76 -1.50 23.24 -1.70
CA GLU A 76 -2.36 22.06 -1.74
C GLU A 76 -2.25 21.23 -0.46
N ILE A 77 -1.04 21.05 0.10
CA ILE A 77 -0.83 20.36 1.37
C ILE A 77 -1.54 21.12 2.51
N LYS A 78 -1.35 22.43 2.60
CA LYS A 78 -2.01 23.27 3.62
C LYS A 78 -3.53 23.24 3.50
N GLU A 79 -4.04 23.25 2.27
CA GLU A 79 -5.48 23.14 2.00
C GLU A 79 -6.02 21.77 2.49
N LEU A 80 -5.31 20.68 2.21
CA LEU A 80 -5.67 19.34 2.66
C LEU A 80 -5.59 19.20 4.18
N ASP A 81 -4.55 19.74 4.81
CA ASP A 81 -4.35 19.71 6.26
C ASP A 81 -5.46 20.47 7.00
N ALA A 82 -5.76 21.68 6.55
CA ALA A 82 -6.87 22.47 7.11
C ALA A 82 -8.22 21.75 6.91
N TYR A 83 -8.42 21.14 5.74
CA TYR A 83 -9.64 20.38 5.45
C TYR A 83 -9.78 19.14 6.33
N ALA A 84 -8.71 18.37 6.50
CA ALA A 84 -8.69 17.18 7.37
C ALA A 84 -9.01 17.54 8.82
N SER A 85 -8.43 18.62 9.33
CA SER A 85 -8.66 19.14 10.68
C SER A 85 -10.14 19.49 10.94
N MET A 86 -10.88 19.99 9.92
CA MET A 86 -12.33 20.26 10.04
C MET A 86 -13.16 19.00 10.32
N PHE A 87 -12.65 17.84 9.96
CA PHE A 87 -13.31 16.54 10.14
C PHE A 87 -12.71 15.71 11.29
N GLY A 88 -11.79 16.27 12.07
CA GLY A 88 -11.10 15.54 13.13
C GLY A 88 -10.13 14.47 12.62
N VAL A 89 -9.69 14.57 11.36
CA VAL A 89 -8.71 13.69 10.75
C VAL A 89 -7.34 14.37 10.79
N GLU A 90 -6.35 13.71 11.40
CA GLU A 90 -4.96 14.16 11.40
C GLU A 90 -4.30 13.81 10.06
N LEU A 91 -3.83 14.82 9.32
CA LEU A 91 -3.05 14.60 8.10
C LEU A 91 -1.57 14.44 8.48
N VAL A 92 -1.01 13.24 8.28
CA VAL A 92 0.36 12.92 8.67
C VAL A 92 1.23 12.71 7.42
N PRO A 93 2.37 13.43 7.28
CA PRO A 93 3.31 13.17 6.19
C PRO A 93 4.02 11.84 6.37
N CYS A 94 4.12 11.08 5.29
CA CYS A 94 4.97 9.89 5.19
C CYS A 94 5.97 10.11 4.06
N ILE A 95 7.20 10.48 4.43
CA ILE A 95 8.29 10.81 3.51
C ILE A 95 9.36 9.72 3.53
N GLN A 96 10.34 9.82 2.66
CA GLN A 96 11.48 8.93 2.64
C GLN A 96 12.78 9.67 3.01
N THR A 97 13.51 9.10 3.96
CA THR A 97 14.76 9.68 4.47
C THR A 97 15.97 8.74 4.36
N LEU A 98 15.84 7.61 3.68
CA LEU A 98 16.92 6.66 3.43
C LEU A 98 16.79 5.97 2.07
N ALA A 99 15.77 5.15 1.84
CA ALA A 99 15.56 4.39 0.61
C ALA A 99 14.32 4.87 -0.17
N HIS A 100 13.91 4.13 -1.21
CA HIS A 100 12.80 4.50 -2.10
C HIS A 100 12.91 5.88 -2.75
N LEU A 101 14.13 6.37 -2.94
CA LEU A 101 14.41 7.70 -3.50
C LEU A 101 14.95 7.64 -4.93
N HIS A 102 14.70 6.56 -5.67
CA HIS A 102 15.18 6.40 -7.05
C HIS A 102 14.88 7.63 -7.93
N ASN A 103 13.64 8.12 -7.86
CA ASN A 103 13.23 9.27 -8.68
C ASN A 103 13.90 10.59 -8.27
N ALA A 104 14.19 10.78 -6.99
CA ALA A 104 14.93 11.93 -6.50
C ALA A 104 16.43 11.81 -6.79
N LEU A 105 17.00 10.61 -6.61
CA LEU A 105 18.45 10.38 -6.71
C LEU A 105 18.97 10.17 -8.14
N LYS A 106 18.11 10.01 -9.15
CA LYS A 106 18.53 9.81 -10.55
C LYS A 106 19.22 11.03 -11.16
N TRP A 107 19.09 12.20 -10.56
CA TRP A 107 19.64 13.45 -11.07
C TRP A 107 21.12 13.61 -10.71
N PRO A 108 22.00 14.09 -11.63
CA PRO A 108 23.43 14.26 -11.37
C PRO A 108 23.73 15.15 -10.15
N GLY A 109 22.88 16.15 -9.87
CA GLY A 109 23.02 17.01 -8.70
C GLY A 109 22.94 16.28 -7.35
N MET A 110 22.41 15.06 -7.34
CA MET A 110 22.23 14.21 -6.15
C MET A 110 23.37 13.18 -5.96
N ASP A 111 24.33 13.10 -6.89
CA ASP A 111 25.43 12.11 -6.85
C ASP A 111 26.24 12.15 -5.54
N LYS A 112 26.36 13.34 -4.94
CA LYS A 112 27.12 13.52 -3.69
C LYS A 112 26.48 12.85 -2.47
N ILE A 113 25.18 12.64 -2.49
CA ILE A 113 24.41 12.08 -1.38
C ILE A 113 23.84 10.68 -1.68
N ARG A 114 24.19 10.10 -2.83
CA ARG A 114 23.70 8.81 -3.28
C ARG A 114 24.66 7.69 -2.91
N ASP A 115 24.19 6.71 -2.15
CA ASP A 115 24.90 5.44 -1.92
C ASP A 115 24.69 4.47 -3.08
N SER A 116 23.45 4.09 -3.34
CA SER A 116 23.01 3.27 -4.48
C SER A 116 21.97 3.99 -5.33
N ALA A 117 21.31 3.31 -6.25
CA ALA A 117 20.34 3.91 -7.17
C ALA A 117 19.18 4.63 -6.46
N ASP A 118 18.79 4.16 -5.28
CA ASP A 118 17.61 4.57 -4.53
C ASP A 118 17.86 4.86 -3.05
N ILE A 119 19.12 4.71 -2.59
CA ILE A 119 19.50 4.86 -1.17
C ILE A 119 20.42 6.06 -0.98
N LEU A 120 20.09 6.89 0.00
CA LEU A 120 20.95 7.98 0.47
C LEU A 120 22.23 7.41 1.10
N GLN A 121 23.35 8.12 0.92
CA GLN A 121 24.61 7.77 1.56
C GLN A 121 24.64 8.27 3.01
N PRO A 122 24.60 7.38 4.02
CA PRO A 122 24.75 7.78 5.41
C PRO A 122 26.12 8.42 5.71
N GLU A 123 26.22 9.08 6.86
CA GLU A 123 27.45 9.70 7.41
C GLU A 123 28.01 10.87 6.60
N LYS A 124 27.35 11.31 5.52
CA LYS A 124 27.66 12.55 4.80
C LYS A 124 26.85 13.73 5.34
N GLU A 125 27.52 14.87 5.53
CA GLU A 125 26.83 16.07 6.03
C GLU A 125 25.77 16.57 5.04
N GLU A 126 26.07 16.53 3.75
CA GLU A 126 25.16 16.92 2.68
C GLU A 126 23.87 16.08 2.68
N THR A 127 23.94 14.80 3.03
CA THR A 127 22.77 13.93 3.19
C THR A 127 21.86 14.46 4.29
N TYR A 128 22.41 14.84 5.43
CA TYR A 128 21.59 15.32 6.54
C TYR A 128 21.10 16.74 6.34
N GLN A 129 21.82 17.58 5.62
CA GLN A 129 21.32 18.89 5.15
C GLN A 129 20.15 18.72 4.19
N PHE A 130 20.18 17.72 3.31
CA PHE A 130 19.06 17.40 2.44
C PHE A 130 17.85 16.92 3.26
N ILE A 131 18.04 15.98 4.21
CA ILE A 131 16.97 15.48 5.09
C ILE A 131 16.38 16.60 5.94
N GLU A 132 17.21 17.51 6.48
CA GLU A 132 16.74 18.65 7.25
C GLU A 132 15.81 19.56 6.41
N ARG A 133 16.10 19.76 5.12
CA ARG A 133 15.21 20.51 4.22
C ARG A 133 13.87 19.79 3.99
N LEU A 134 13.90 18.45 3.83
CA LEU A 134 12.68 17.67 3.72
C LEU A 134 11.81 17.84 4.98
N LEU A 135 12.40 17.69 6.14
CA LEU A 135 11.72 17.80 7.43
C LEU A 135 11.25 19.23 7.75
N SER A 136 12.01 20.25 7.35
CA SER A 136 11.60 21.65 7.46
C SER A 136 10.36 21.93 6.60
N SER A 137 10.33 21.40 5.37
CA SER A 137 9.14 21.51 4.51
C SER A 137 7.91 20.84 5.13
N VAL A 138 8.10 19.68 5.77
CA VAL A 138 7.03 19.00 6.53
C VAL A 138 6.54 19.89 7.68
N LYS A 139 7.44 20.42 8.51
CA LYS A 139 7.10 21.27 9.66
C LYS A 139 6.34 22.52 9.25
N GLU A 140 6.64 23.10 8.10
CA GLU A 140 6.01 24.32 7.59
C GLU A 140 4.60 24.11 7.01
N ASN A 141 4.33 22.90 6.49
CA ASN A 141 3.14 22.66 5.68
C ASN A 141 2.08 21.80 6.35
N PHE A 142 2.40 21.08 7.42
CA PHE A 142 1.48 20.24 8.19
C PHE A 142 1.30 20.80 9.60
N SER A 143 0.08 20.74 10.12
CA SER A 143 -0.23 21.15 11.49
C SER A 143 0.16 20.10 12.54
N THR A 144 0.26 18.84 12.14
CA THR A 144 0.73 17.76 13.01
C THR A 144 2.22 17.89 13.34
N ASN A 145 2.62 17.39 14.51
CA ASN A 145 4.02 17.19 14.84
C ASN A 145 4.53 15.78 14.56
N ARG A 146 3.69 14.90 13.99
CA ARG A 146 4.06 13.54 13.64
C ARG A 146 4.62 13.47 12.22
N VAL A 147 5.58 12.60 12.02
CA VAL A 147 6.15 12.32 10.69
C VAL A 147 6.57 10.87 10.58
N HIS A 148 6.20 10.22 9.49
CA HIS A 148 6.73 8.92 9.11
C HIS A 148 7.93 9.15 8.19
N LEU A 149 9.10 8.65 8.58
CA LEU A 149 10.39 8.90 7.92
C LEU A 149 10.73 7.89 6.83
N GLY A 150 9.88 6.86 6.62
CA GLY A 150 10.16 5.75 5.71
C GLY A 150 11.26 4.83 6.23
N MET A 151 12.39 4.77 5.53
CA MET A 151 13.60 4.00 5.82
C MET A 151 13.49 2.48 5.61
N ASP A 152 12.45 2.03 4.93
CA ASP A 152 12.20 0.63 4.60
C ASP A 152 13.05 0.13 3.43
N GLU A 153 13.23 -1.18 3.39
CA GLU A 153 13.81 -1.94 2.27
C GLU A 153 15.15 -1.44 1.72
N ALA A 154 15.97 -0.81 2.56
CA ALA A 154 17.30 -0.34 2.17
C ALA A 154 18.31 -1.51 2.03
N VAL A 155 18.02 -2.47 1.14
CA VAL A 155 18.75 -3.74 1.01
C VAL A 155 20.23 -3.54 0.70
N MET A 156 20.58 -2.53 -0.10
CA MET A 156 21.95 -2.21 -0.50
C MET A 156 22.62 -1.16 0.42
N LEU A 157 22.09 -0.92 1.61
CA LEU A 157 22.60 0.07 2.55
C LEU A 157 24.09 -0.17 2.88
N GLY A 158 24.90 0.81 2.60
CA GLY A 158 26.33 0.79 2.85
C GLY A 158 27.14 -0.07 1.88
N LEU A 159 26.54 -0.56 0.78
CA LEU A 159 27.21 -1.41 -0.20
C LEU A 159 27.51 -0.70 -1.54
N GLY A 160 27.14 0.56 -1.67
CA GLY A 160 27.38 1.38 -2.85
C GLY A 160 28.59 2.31 -2.73
N ASN A 161 28.36 3.61 -2.84
CA ASN A 161 29.43 4.62 -2.69
C ASN A 161 29.95 4.67 -1.26
N TYR A 162 29.13 4.38 -0.26
CA TYR A 162 29.57 4.28 1.13
C TYR A 162 30.70 3.26 1.27
N LEU A 163 30.55 2.05 0.71
CA LEU A 163 31.60 1.01 0.76
C LEU A 163 32.91 1.45 0.12
N LYS A 164 32.82 2.17 -1.01
CA LYS A 164 34.01 2.65 -1.73
C LYS A 164 34.80 3.70 -0.92
N GLU A 165 34.06 4.54 -0.18
CA GLU A 165 34.66 5.66 0.54
C GLU A 165 35.11 5.29 1.98
N ASN A 166 34.31 4.42 2.66
CA ASN A 166 34.48 4.17 4.10
C ASN A 166 34.88 2.71 4.43
N GLY A 167 34.88 1.82 3.45
CA GLY A 167 35.03 0.39 3.71
C GLY A 167 33.73 -0.25 4.26
N TYR A 168 33.81 -1.54 4.57
CA TYR A 168 32.67 -2.30 5.09
C TYR A 168 32.32 -1.93 6.53
N LYS A 169 31.04 -1.68 6.77
CA LYS A 169 30.44 -1.51 8.10
C LYS A 169 29.16 -2.35 8.18
N LYS A 170 28.91 -2.94 9.35
CA LYS A 170 27.69 -3.77 9.54
C LYS A 170 26.43 -2.91 9.37
N GLY A 171 25.45 -3.38 8.57
CA GLY A 171 24.22 -2.65 8.28
C GLY A 171 23.44 -2.21 9.52
N SER A 172 23.40 -3.04 10.59
CA SER A 172 22.72 -2.67 11.85
C SER A 172 23.35 -1.46 12.55
N LEU A 173 24.67 -1.24 12.41
CA LEU A 173 25.33 -0.04 12.92
C LEU A 173 25.00 1.17 12.05
N ILE A 174 25.00 0.99 10.74
CA ILE A 174 24.69 2.08 9.80
C ILE A 174 23.27 2.58 10.02
N ILE A 175 22.28 1.68 10.03
CA ILE A 175 20.88 2.07 10.23
C ILE A 175 20.66 2.76 11.58
N ARG A 176 21.25 2.22 12.67
CA ARG A 176 21.16 2.84 13.99
C ARG A 176 21.72 4.26 14.00
N GLU A 177 22.90 4.46 13.45
CA GLU A 177 23.57 5.79 13.45
C GLU A 177 22.83 6.78 12.57
N HIS A 178 22.39 6.35 11.39
CA HIS A 178 21.57 7.15 10.49
C HIS A 178 20.27 7.57 11.15
N CYS A 179 19.49 6.61 11.66
CA CYS A 179 18.25 6.89 12.40
C CYS A 179 18.47 7.84 13.56
N ASN A 180 19.50 7.62 14.37
CA ASN A 180 19.80 8.48 15.51
C ASN A 180 20.01 9.93 15.08
N ARG A 181 20.71 10.15 13.99
CA ARG A 181 20.99 11.49 13.46
C ARG A 181 19.71 12.15 12.90
N VAL A 182 18.88 11.41 12.19
CA VAL A 182 17.60 11.92 11.67
C VAL A 182 16.63 12.23 12.81
N VAL A 183 16.56 11.39 13.85
CA VAL A 183 15.77 11.65 15.06
C VAL A 183 16.24 12.92 15.77
N ASP A 184 17.54 13.19 15.82
CA ASP A 184 18.06 14.42 16.42
C ASP A 184 17.68 15.68 15.60
N ILE A 185 17.56 15.58 14.26
CA ILE A 185 16.99 16.64 13.41
C ILE A 185 15.49 16.80 13.73
N CYS A 186 14.74 15.71 13.82
CA CYS A 186 13.31 15.76 14.21
C CYS A 186 13.11 16.46 15.56
N ARG A 187 13.94 16.16 16.56
CA ARG A 187 13.88 16.83 17.89
C ARG A 187 14.08 18.33 17.81
N LYS A 188 15.06 18.80 16.99
CA LYS A 188 15.29 20.24 16.78
C LYS A 188 14.07 20.92 16.14
N LEU A 189 13.34 20.21 15.28
CA LEU A 189 12.15 20.68 14.61
C LEU A 189 10.85 20.40 15.40
N GLU A 190 10.94 19.83 16.61
CA GLU A 190 9.82 19.44 17.46
C GLU A 190 8.86 18.44 16.78
N LEU A 191 9.42 17.54 15.95
CA LEU A 191 8.70 16.47 15.27
C LEU A 191 8.82 15.16 16.05
N LYS A 192 7.76 14.35 16.01
CA LYS A 192 7.65 13.01 16.59
C LYS A 192 7.78 11.97 15.47
N PRO A 193 8.97 11.36 15.30
CA PRO A 193 9.22 10.46 14.20
C PRO A 193 8.70 9.05 14.43
N MET A 194 8.33 8.39 13.31
CA MET A 194 8.14 6.94 13.20
C MET A 194 8.80 6.44 11.92
N ILE A 195 9.17 5.16 11.89
CA ILE A 195 9.78 4.50 10.71
C ILE A 195 9.16 3.12 10.50
N TRP A 196 9.31 2.57 9.30
CA TRP A 196 9.13 1.15 9.07
C TRP A 196 10.16 0.34 9.86
N SER A 197 9.76 -0.79 10.42
CA SER A 197 10.59 -1.55 11.37
C SER A 197 11.53 -2.56 10.73
N ASP A 198 11.32 -2.90 9.45
CA ASP A 198 12.00 -3.99 8.76
C ASP A 198 13.53 -3.87 8.79
N MET A 199 14.09 -2.67 8.63
CA MET A 199 15.54 -2.47 8.65
C MET A 199 16.19 -2.76 10.01
N TYR A 200 15.48 -2.52 11.12
CA TYR A 200 15.98 -2.92 12.44
C TYR A 200 15.96 -4.44 12.64
N ILE A 201 15.08 -5.14 11.97
CA ILE A 201 14.97 -6.60 12.05
C ILE A 201 15.94 -7.26 11.09
N THR A 202 15.90 -6.92 9.80
CA THR A 202 16.73 -7.55 8.76
C THR A 202 18.22 -7.29 8.95
N ALA A 203 18.60 -6.10 9.39
CA ALA A 203 20.01 -5.75 9.64
C ALA A 203 20.60 -6.41 10.90
N ASN A 204 19.79 -6.84 11.84
CA ASN A 204 20.22 -7.53 13.07
C ASN A 204 20.07 -9.05 12.98
N SER A 205 19.32 -9.59 12.01
CA SER A 205 19.10 -11.02 11.82
C SER A 205 19.86 -11.56 10.60
N THR A 206 19.84 -12.87 10.42
CA THR A 206 20.38 -13.55 9.22
C THR A 206 19.28 -14.03 8.28
N GLY A 207 18.02 -13.86 8.67
CA GLY A 207 16.83 -14.24 7.90
C GLY A 207 16.14 -13.03 7.27
N GLY A 208 15.09 -13.30 6.50
CA GLY A 208 14.17 -12.28 6.01
C GLY A 208 13.36 -11.64 7.15
N TYR A 209 12.60 -10.61 6.83
CA TYR A 209 11.84 -9.86 7.81
C TYR A 209 10.89 -10.73 8.66
N TYR A 210 10.24 -11.71 8.05
CA TYR A 210 9.31 -12.62 8.73
C TYR A 210 9.94 -13.97 9.12
N ASP A 211 11.16 -14.28 8.62
CA ASP A 211 11.81 -15.59 8.79
C ASP A 211 12.59 -15.71 10.09
N LEU A 212 12.01 -15.22 11.17
CA LEU A 212 12.62 -15.26 12.50
C LEU A 212 12.09 -16.46 13.30
N PRO A 213 12.97 -17.12 14.08
CA PRO A 213 12.55 -18.16 15.02
C PRO A 213 11.53 -17.64 16.03
N GLU A 214 10.66 -18.53 16.50
CA GLU A 214 9.88 -18.25 17.70
C GLU A 214 10.80 -17.98 18.88
N ASN A 215 10.41 -17.09 19.77
CA ASN A 215 11.20 -16.66 20.91
C ASN A 215 12.56 -16.03 20.56
N THR A 216 12.63 -15.31 19.43
CA THR A 216 13.81 -14.53 19.07
C THR A 216 14.18 -13.56 20.18
N ASP A 217 15.44 -13.63 20.67
CA ASP A 217 15.98 -12.74 21.68
C ASP A 217 16.67 -11.54 21.03
N CYS A 218 16.08 -10.34 21.18
CA CYS A 218 16.59 -9.07 20.66
C CYS A 218 17.50 -8.33 21.65
N SER A 219 17.93 -8.96 22.76
CA SER A 219 18.74 -8.30 23.81
C SER A 219 20.06 -7.76 23.30
N LYS A 220 20.65 -8.40 22.28
CA LYS A 220 21.94 -8.04 21.68
C LYS A 220 21.80 -7.25 20.38
N TRP A 221 20.57 -6.91 19.97
CA TRP A 221 20.33 -6.17 18.76
C TRP A 221 20.59 -4.68 18.98
N GLU A 222 20.97 -4.01 17.88
CA GLU A 222 20.97 -2.56 17.86
C GLU A 222 19.51 -2.07 17.91
N LYS A 223 19.20 -1.24 18.90
CA LYS A 223 17.83 -0.79 19.15
C LYS A 223 17.61 0.67 18.72
N PRO A 224 16.39 1.04 18.32
CA PRO A 224 16.05 2.43 18.06
C PRO A 224 16.08 3.27 19.36
N LYS A 225 16.11 4.61 19.20
CA LYS A 225 15.85 5.52 20.33
C LYS A 225 14.41 5.35 20.83
N LYS A 226 14.19 5.53 22.13
CA LYS A 226 12.87 5.32 22.77
C LYS A 226 11.75 6.21 22.25
N ASP A 227 12.05 7.36 21.70
CA ASP A 227 11.11 8.32 21.13
C ASP A 227 10.79 8.06 19.66
N LEU A 228 11.36 7.00 19.06
CA LEU A 228 11.08 6.56 17.71
C LEU A 228 9.96 5.50 17.68
N GLY A 229 8.87 5.79 16.98
CA GLY A 229 7.82 4.81 16.71
C GLY A 229 8.28 3.78 15.68
N LEU A 230 7.99 2.50 15.93
CA LEU A 230 8.20 1.42 14.96
C LEU A 230 6.89 0.98 14.32
N VAL A 231 6.82 1.06 13.00
CA VAL A 231 5.67 0.62 12.21
C VAL A 231 5.94 -0.78 11.68
N TYR A 232 5.28 -1.76 12.29
CA TYR A 232 5.25 -3.14 11.81
C TYR A 232 4.27 -3.24 10.65
N TRP A 233 4.75 -3.64 9.46
CA TRP A 233 3.91 -3.84 8.29
C TRP A 233 3.81 -5.32 7.93
N ASP A 234 2.57 -5.77 7.67
CA ASP A 234 2.31 -7.12 7.18
C ASP A 234 0.98 -7.16 6.43
N TYR A 235 1.05 -7.60 5.17
CA TYR A 235 -0.10 -7.73 4.27
C TYR A 235 -0.23 -9.17 3.75
N TYR A 236 0.63 -10.09 4.20
CA TYR A 236 0.88 -11.37 3.57
C TYR A 236 0.32 -12.54 4.33
N HIS A 237 0.35 -12.49 5.65
CA HIS A 237 -0.02 -13.59 6.52
C HIS A 237 -1.50 -13.52 6.93
N ASP A 238 -2.15 -14.68 6.97
CA ASP A 238 -3.55 -14.82 7.39
C ASP A 238 -3.73 -15.67 8.66
N ASP A 239 -2.63 -15.90 9.40
CA ASP A 239 -2.59 -16.60 10.66
C ASP A 239 -2.15 -15.70 11.82
N THR A 240 -2.78 -15.86 12.98
CA THR A 240 -2.51 -15.04 14.17
C THR A 240 -1.14 -15.31 14.79
N ARG A 241 -0.58 -16.51 14.60
CA ARG A 241 0.71 -16.91 15.19
C ARG A 241 1.87 -16.09 14.63
N THR A 242 1.85 -15.82 13.33
CA THR A 242 2.86 -14.95 12.72
C THR A 242 2.78 -13.53 13.29
N TYR A 243 1.58 -12.97 13.41
CA TYR A 243 1.41 -11.64 14.02
C TYR A 243 1.83 -11.62 15.49
N GLU A 244 1.48 -12.62 16.29
CA GLU A 244 1.91 -12.73 17.70
C GLU A 244 3.44 -12.75 17.81
N LYS A 245 4.11 -13.61 17.03
CA LYS A 245 5.58 -13.69 16.97
C LYS A 245 6.20 -12.34 16.64
N MET A 246 5.70 -11.67 15.60
CA MET A 246 6.27 -10.39 15.16
C MET A 246 6.01 -9.27 16.17
N LEU A 247 4.85 -9.23 16.81
CA LEU A 247 4.56 -8.25 17.86
C LEU A 247 5.41 -8.47 19.10
N ASP A 248 5.70 -9.73 19.48
CA ASP A 248 6.64 -10.05 20.57
C ASP A 248 8.06 -9.55 20.29
N ILE A 249 8.51 -9.61 19.03
CA ILE A 249 9.80 -9.08 18.59
C ILE A 249 9.78 -7.55 18.67
N HIS A 250 8.75 -6.91 18.15
CA HIS A 250 8.63 -5.45 18.15
C HIS A 250 8.56 -4.87 19.57
N ALA A 251 7.86 -5.54 20.48
CA ALA A 251 7.79 -5.14 21.89
C ALA A 251 9.15 -5.17 22.60
N GLN A 252 10.12 -5.97 22.13
CA GLN A 252 11.49 -5.95 22.63
C GLN A 252 12.32 -4.77 22.08
N LEU A 253 11.88 -4.18 20.95
CA LEU A 253 12.59 -3.10 20.26
C LEU A 253 12.05 -1.70 20.61
N SER A 254 10.75 -1.56 20.82
CA SER A 254 10.11 -0.25 21.08
C SER A 254 8.84 -0.40 21.92
N ASP A 255 8.60 0.58 22.80
CA ASP A 255 7.35 0.72 23.53
C ASP A 255 6.23 1.38 22.67
N ASN A 256 6.57 1.94 21.50
CA ASN A 256 5.65 2.57 20.57
C ASN A 256 5.60 1.80 19.25
N VAL A 257 4.80 0.75 19.23
CA VAL A 257 4.57 -0.10 18.05
C VAL A 257 3.26 0.28 17.41
N ILE A 258 3.30 0.53 16.09
CA ILE A 258 2.18 0.85 15.22
C ILE A 258 2.03 -0.32 14.25
N PHE A 259 0.82 -0.72 13.92
CA PHE A 259 0.60 -1.77 12.93
C PHE A 259 0.10 -1.20 11.61
N ALA A 260 0.66 -1.66 10.49
CA ALA A 260 0.22 -1.35 9.15
C ALA A 260 -0.16 -2.64 8.40
N GLY A 261 -1.45 -2.85 8.21
CA GLY A 261 -2.00 -3.81 7.26
C GLY A 261 -2.38 -3.11 5.95
N GLY A 262 -3.22 -3.71 5.11
CA GLY A 262 -3.53 -3.07 3.85
C GLY A 262 -4.80 -3.53 3.15
N SER A 263 -5.31 -2.67 2.28
CA SER A 263 -6.32 -3.00 1.28
C SER A 263 -5.61 -3.29 -0.04
N TRP A 264 -5.60 -4.55 -0.46
CA TRP A 264 -4.82 -5.04 -1.61
C TRP A 264 -5.34 -4.51 -2.95
N ILE A 265 -4.84 -3.33 -3.35
CA ILE A 265 -5.12 -2.69 -4.64
C ILE A 265 -3.85 -2.48 -5.48
N TRP A 266 -2.75 -3.13 -5.15
CA TRP A 266 -1.43 -2.92 -5.77
C TRP A 266 -0.87 -4.10 -6.54
N ASN A 267 -1.51 -5.27 -6.47
CA ASN A 267 -0.98 -6.48 -7.09
C ASN A 267 -1.26 -6.61 -8.58
N GLY A 268 -2.32 -5.97 -9.07
CA GLY A 268 -2.79 -6.09 -10.47
C GLY A 268 -3.62 -4.90 -10.89
N ILE A 269 -4.52 -5.13 -11.83
CA ILE A 269 -5.49 -4.13 -12.33
C ILE A 269 -6.77 -4.17 -11.49
N SER A 270 -6.99 -5.28 -10.79
CA SER A 270 -8.15 -5.55 -9.95
C SER A 270 -7.71 -5.70 -8.49
N PRO A 271 -8.55 -5.32 -7.52
CA PRO A 271 -8.25 -5.50 -6.11
C PRO A 271 -8.26 -6.99 -5.74
N ASN A 272 -7.59 -7.33 -4.63
CA ASN A 272 -7.67 -8.67 -4.03
C ASN A 272 -8.30 -8.57 -2.64
N TYR A 273 -9.61 -8.72 -2.58
CA TYR A 273 -10.34 -8.66 -1.32
C TYR A 273 -10.21 -9.94 -0.50
N SER A 274 -10.06 -11.09 -1.14
CA SER A 274 -9.81 -12.36 -0.44
C SER A 274 -8.58 -12.25 0.47
N LYS A 275 -7.47 -11.73 -0.06
CA LYS A 275 -6.24 -11.49 0.70
C LYS A 275 -6.43 -10.41 1.77
N THR A 276 -7.03 -9.26 1.38
CA THR A 276 -7.32 -8.15 2.29
C THR A 276 -8.06 -8.64 3.54
N TYR A 277 -9.13 -9.41 3.35
CA TYR A 277 -9.99 -9.86 4.45
C TYR A 277 -9.32 -10.91 5.32
N ALA A 278 -8.61 -11.86 4.72
CA ALA A 278 -7.91 -12.90 5.46
C ALA A 278 -6.82 -12.29 6.37
N CYS A 279 -5.93 -11.47 5.80
CA CYS A 279 -4.84 -10.83 6.56
C CYS A 279 -5.36 -9.85 7.61
N THR A 280 -6.32 -8.98 7.25
CA THR A 280 -6.81 -7.95 8.18
C THR A 280 -7.51 -8.53 9.39
N LYS A 281 -8.33 -9.59 9.23
CA LYS A 281 -9.00 -10.26 10.36
C LYS A 281 -8.00 -10.85 11.34
N ALA A 282 -6.99 -11.56 10.85
CA ALA A 282 -5.94 -12.14 11.68
C ALA A 282 -5.12 -11.07 12.40
N ALA A 283 -4.68 -10.05 11.65
CA ALA A 283 -3.87 -8.95 12.15
C ALA A 283 -4.56 -8.14 13.25
N LEU A 284 -5.77 -7.59 12.96
CA LEU A 284 -6.43 -6.69 13.90
C LEU A 284 -6.94 -7.42 15.15
N SER A 285 -7.32 -8.70 15.06
CA SER A 285 -7.61 -9.51 16.26
C SER A 285 -6.39 -9.65 17.16
N THR A 286 -5.20 -9.85 16.58
CA THR A 286 -3.94 -9.91 17.32
C THR A 286 -3.53 -8.55 17.87
N CYS A 287 -3.66 -7.47 17.08
CA CYS A 287 -3.40 -6.11 17.55
C CYS A 287 -4.23 -5.73 18.80
N LYS A 288 -5.50 -6.11 18.84
CA LYS A 288 -6.36 -5.91 20.02
C LYS A 288 -5.82 -6.67 21.23
N LYS A 289 -5.43 -7.94 21.06
CA LYS A 289 -4.85 -8.78 22.12
C LYS A 289 -3.56 -8.17 22.68
N TYR A 290 -2.73 -7.57 21.85
CA TYR A 290 -1.47 -6.92 22.20
C TYR A 290 -1.62 -5.45 22.59
N ASN A 291 -2.85 -4.94 22.66
CA ASN A 291 -3.14 -3.54 23.03
C ASN A 291 -2.38 -2.52 22.16
N ILE A 292 -2.20 -2.83 20.87
CA ILE A 292 -1.68 -1.87 19.89
C ILE A 292 -2.63 -0.67 19.86
N LYS A 293 -2.07 0.54 19.85
CA LYS A 293 -2.85 1.78 19.94
C LYS A 293 -3.17 2.41 18.62
N GLU A 294 -2.38 2.11 17.60
CA GLU A 294 -2.50 2.70 16.27
C GLU A 294 -2.41 1.64 15.19
N VAL A 295 -3.37 1.68 14.25
CA VAL A 295 -3.42 0.79 13.09
C VAL A 295 -3.63 1.60 11.82
N LEU A 296 -3.01 1.16 10.72
CA LEU A 296 -3.06 1.80 9.43
C LEU A 296 -3.49 0.80 8.35
N CYS A 297 -4.48 1.17 7.55
CA CYS A 297 -4.83 0.52 6.30
C CYS A 297 -3.98 1.14 5.19
N THR A 298 -2.96 0.45 4.71
CA THR A 298 -2.20 0.96 3.57
C THR A 298 -2.93 0.68 2.26
N ALA A 299 -2.81 1.60 1.31
CA ALA A 299 -3.30 1.47 -0.06
C ALA A 299 -2.14 1.76 -1.01
N TRP A 300 -1.27 0.76 -1.18
CA TRP A 300 -0.14 0.84 -2.09
C TRP A 300 -0.60 0.90 -3.54
N MET A 301 0.20 1.52 -4.39
CA MET A 301 -0.04 1.68 -5.83
C MET A 301 1.11 1.12 -6.66
N ASP A 302 1.77 0.08 -6.16
CA ASP A 302 2.90 -0.58 -6.84
C ASP A 302 2.57 -0.85 -8.31
N ASN A 303 3.59 -0.92 -9.13
CA ASN A 303 3.45 -1.15 -10.56
C ASN A 303 2.66 -0.07 -11.34
N GLY A 304 2.47 1.12 -10.78
CA GLY A 304 2.00 2.28 -11.54
C GLY A 304 0.53 2.64 -11.35
N ALA A 305 -0.07 2.32 -10.22
CA ALA A 305 -1.45 2.70 -9.87
C ALA A 305 -2.50 2.18 -10.88
N GLU A 306 -2.42 0.91 -11.22
CA GLU A 306 -3.29 0.31 -12.24
C GLU A 306 -4.71 0.06 -11.72
N THR A 307 -4.87 -0.24 -10.43
CA THR A 307 -6.19 -0.41 -9.81
C THR A 307 -6.77 0.97 -9.44
N PRO A 308 -8.00 1.30 -9.85
CA PRO A 308 -8.66 2.53 -9.43
C PRO A 308 -8.76 2.64 -7.90
N VAL A 309 -8.39 3.80 -7.34
CA VAL A 309 -8.29 4.01 -5.88
C VAL A 309 -9.59 3.74 -5.12
N ASP A 310 -10.74 3.95 -5.73
CA ASP A 310 -12.02 3.68 -5.07
C ASP A 310 -12.22 2.18 -4.72
N ALA A 311 -11.45 1.29 -5.34
CA ALA A 311 -11.42 -0.13 -5.00
C ALA A 311 -10.83 -0.42 -3.60
N LEU A 312 -10.18 0.55 -2.94
CA LEU A 312 -9.71 0.39 -1.55
C LEU A 312 -10.85 0.31 -0.52
N LEU A 313 -12.04 0.82 -0.86
CA LEU A 313 -13.12 1.05 0.11
C LEU A 313 -13.55 -0.19 0.91
N PRO A 314 -13.70 -1.40 0.35
CA PRO A 314 -14.04 -2.58 1.16
C PRO A 314 -13.00 -2.91 2.25
N GLY A 315 -11.71 -2.79 1.95
CA GLY A 315 -10.66 -2.98 2.95
C GLY A 315 -10.66 -1.88 4.02
N LEU A 316 -10.87 -0.63 3.61
CA LEU A 316 -10.95 0.51 4.53
C LEU A 316 -12.12 0.37 5.51
N VAL A 317 -13.30 0.00 5.00
CA VAL A 317 -14.49 -0.25 5.85
C VAL A 317 -14.26 -1.43 6.79
N LEU A 318 -13.54 -2.47 6.37
CA LEU A 318 -13.19 -3.60 7.23
C LEU A 318 -12.31 -3.15 8.41
N PHE A 319 -11.32 -2.26 8.19
CA PHE A 319 -10.50 -1.71 9.27
C PHE A 319 -11.34 -0.92 10.28
N ALA A 320 -12.28 -0.10 9.80
CA ALA A 320 -13.20 0.61 10.67
C ALA A 320 -14.14 -0.34 11.41
N HIS A 321 -14.76 -1.30 10.71
CA HIS A 321 -15.64 -2.29 11.30
C HIS A 321 -14.97 -3.05 12.46
N LEU A 322 -13.74 -3.54 12.24
CA LEU A 322 -12.99 -4.25 13.27
C LEU A 322 -12.48 -3.35 14.40
N ASP A 323 -12.48 -2.03 14.26
CA ASP A 323 -12.20 -1.11 15.36
C ASP A 323 -13.39 -0.99 16.32
N PHE A 324 -14.59 -0.81 15.77
CA PHE A 324 -15.83 -0.62 16.55
C PHE A 324 -16.45 -1.93 17.04
N HIS A 325 -16.20 -3.04 16.35
CA HIS A 325 -16.78 -4.35 16.70
C HIS A 325 -15.71 -5.32 17.19
N ARG A 326 -16.08 -6.13 18.18
CA ARG A 326 -15.19 -7.16 18.69
C ARG A 326 -14.88 -8.21 17.64
N ASP A 327 -15.92 -8.65 16.95
CA ASP A 327 -15.91 -9.73 15.97
C ASP A 327 -16.43 -9.24 14.60
N TYR A 328 -16.04 -9.93 13.54
CA TYR A 328 -16.52 -9.64 12.20
C TYR A 328 -17.98 -10.06 12.02
N ASP A 329 -18.82 -9.12 11.58
CA ASP A 329 -20.20 -9.37 11.16
C ASP A 329 -20.45 -8.78 9.76
N GLU A 330 -20.64 -9.65 8.77
CA GLU A 330 -20.82 -9.23 7.39
C GLU A 330 -22.10 -8.42 7.17
N THR A 331 -23.16 -8.70 7.92
CA THR A 331 -24.44 -7.99 7.79
C THR A 331 -24.30 -6.53 8.22
N ILE A 332 -23.66 -6.32 9.35
CA ILE A 332 -23.36 -4.99 9.88
C ILE A 332 -22.40 -4.26 8.93
N LEU A 333 -21.30 -4.92 8.53
CA LEU A 333 -20.32 -4.35 7.62
C LEU A 333 -20.93 -3.90 6.28
N LYS A 334 -21.85 -4.66 5.69
CA LYS A 334 -22.59 -4.26 4.46
C LYS A 334 -23.40 -2.99 4.69
N GLN A 335 -24.01 -2.85 5.84
CA GLN A 335 -24.79 -1.67 6.19
C GLN A 335 -23.87 -0.44 6.40
N GLU A 336 -22.76 -0.61 7.12
CA GLU A 336 -21.73 0.42 7.31
C GLU A 336 -21.15 0.86 5.97
N PHE A 337 -20.81 -0.10 5.09
CA PHE A 337 -20.30 0.18 3.76
C PHE A 337 -21.27 1.07 2.98
N ARG A 338 -22.54 0.70 2.92
CA ARG A 338 -23.58 1.48 2.24
C ARG A 338 -23.72 2.87 2.83
N ASN A 339 -23.80 2.99 4.15
CA ASN A 339 -24.03 4.26 4.85
C ASN A 339 -22.84 5.23 4.70
N CYS A 340 -21.62 4.73 4.83
CA CYS A 340 -20.42 5.56 4.82
C CYS A 340 -19.92 5.88 3.41
N THR A 341 -20.01 4.92 2.49
CA THR A 341 -19.48 5.08 1.14
C THR A 341 -20.54 5.46 0.10
N GLY A 342 -21.81 5.10 0.33
CA GLY A 342 -22.90 5.22 -0.64
C GLY A 342 -22.82 4.19 -1.78
N GLY A 343 -22.01 3.14 -1.64
CA GLY A 343 -21.89 2.02 -2.58
C GLY A 343 -22.61 0.77 -2.08
N GLU A 344 -22.71 -0.23 -2.94
CA GLU A 344 -23.19 -1.56 -2.58
C GLU A 344 -22.01 -2.50 -2.39
N PHE A 345 -21.87 -3.08 -1.20
CA PHE A 345 -20.74 -3.93 -0.81
C PHE A 345 -20.52 -5.09 -1.80
N ASP A 346 -21.59 -5.82 -2.13
CA ASP A 346 -21.49 -6.99 -3.00
C ASP A 346 -21.07 -6.64 -4.44
N ASP A 347 -21.39 -5.42 -4.91
CA ASP A 347 -20.94 -4.93 -6.21
C ASP A 347 -19.39 -4.72 -6.21
N PHE A 348 -18.83 -4.19 -5.13
CA PHE A 348 -17.39 -4.08 -4.99
C PHE A 348 -16.70 -5.44 -4.84
N MET A 349 -17.24 -6.32 -3.99
CA MET A 349 -16.67 -7.66 -3.80
C MET A 349 -16.63 -8.48 -5.10
N ALA A 350 -17.50 -8.19 -6.06
CA ALA A 350 -17.47 -8.82 -7.38
C ALA A 350 -16.21 -8.51 -8.18
N LEU A 351 -15.46 -7.47 -7.85
CA LEU A 351 -14.18 -7.14 -8.49
C LEU A 351 -13.08 -8.18 -8.22
N ASP A 352 -13.16 -8.90 -7.11
CA ASP A 352 -12.23 -9.98 -6.76
C ASP A 352 -12.25 -11.14 -7.77
N ASN A 353 -13.35 -11.28 -8.52
CA ASN A 353 -13.51 -12.33 -9.53
C ASN A 353 -12.59 -12.17 -10.75
N PHE A 354 -12.03 -10.98 -11.01
CA PHE A 354 -11.15 -10.79 -12.16
C PHE A 354 -9.92 -11.69 -12.12
N ASP A 355 -9.41 -11.98 -10.94
CA ASP A 355 -8.20 -12.76 -10.72
C ASP A 355 -8.45 -14.15 -10.10
N SER A 356 -9.70 -14.65 -10.17
CA SER A 356 -10.08 -15.99 -9.69
C SER A 356 -10.05 -17.07 -10.77
N LEU A 357 -9.59 -16.77 -11.99
CA LEU A 357 -9.69 -17.64 -13.17
C LEU A 357 -8.98 -18.98 -13.01
N PHE A 358 -7.80 -19.01 -12.41
CA PHE A 358 -6.95 -20.21 -12.30
C PHE A 358 -6.89 -20.79 -10.89
N LEU A 359 -7.77 -20.33 -10.01
CA LEU A 359 -7.75 -20.75 -8.61
C LEU A 359 -8.44 -22.11 -8.44
N ASN A 360 -7.84 -22.96 -7.63
CA ASN A 360 -8.46 -24.19 -7.14
C ASN A 360 -9.48 -23.90 -6.02
N THR A 361 -9.48 -22.70 -5.46
CA THR A 361 -10.35 -22.20 -4.41
C THR A 361 -11.06 -20.93 -4.88
N LYS A 362 -12.14 -20.53 -4.21
CA LYS A 362 -12.81 -19.25 -4.51
C LYS A 362 -12.01 -18.03 -3.99
N GLU A 363 -11.07 -18.23 -3.11
CA GLU A 363 -10.33 -17.17 -2.43
C GLU A 363 -8.91 -17.05 -2.99
N ASN A 364 -8.54 -15.86 -3.43
CA ASN A 364 -7.21 -15.56 -3.99
C ASN A 364 -6.22 -15.16 -2.88
N LYS A 365 -5.97 -16.04 -1.92
CA LYS A 365 -5.05 -15.77 -0.80
C LYS A 365 -3.58 -15.68 -1.22
N GLU A 366 -3.21 -16.31 -2.34
CA GLU A 366 -1.85 -16.27 -2.90
C GLU A 366 -1.57 -15.02 -3.74
N ALA A 367 -2.52 -14.10 -3.81
CA ALA A 367 -2.41 -12.84 -4.55
C ALA A 367 -2.01 -13.03 -6.02
N GLN A 368 -2.57 -14.04 -6.70
CA GLN A 368 -2.42 -14.20 -8.14
C GLN A 368 -3.13 -13.07 -8.88
N ASN A 369 -2.60 -12.68 -10.05
CA ASN A 369 -3.15 -11.58 -10.84
C ASN A 369 -3.20 -11.91 -12.35
N PRO A 370 -3.89 -13.01 -12.73
CA PRO A 370 -3.96 -13.47 -14.13
C PRO A 370 -4.56 -12.43 -15.07
N SER A 371 -5.49 -11.60 -14.62
CA SER A 371 -6.09 -10.54 -15.46
C SER A 371 -5.03 -9.59 -16.03
N LYS A 372 -4.06 -9.19 -15.20
CA LYS A 372 -2.94 -8.32 -15.60
C LYS A 372 -2.07 -8.99 -16.66
N TYR A 373 -1.62 -10.22 -16.41
CA TYR A 373 -0.73 -10.93 -17.31
C TYR A 373 -1.41 -11.27 -18.64
N LEU A 374 -2.67 -11.68 -18.63
CA LEU A 374 -3.44 -11.95 -19.84
C LEU A 374 -3.72 -10.67 -20.64
N LEU A 375 -3.89 -9.52 -19.97
CA LEU A 375 -4.04 -8.23 -20.65
C LEU A 375 -2.75 -7.80 -21.34
N TYR A 376 -1.60 -7.93 -20.68
CA TYR A 376 -0.34 -7.38 -21.17
C TYR A 376 0.49 -8.36 -22.02
N GLN A 377 0.20 -9.65 -21.99
CA GLN A 377 0.95 -10.60 -22.81
C GLN A 377 0.88 -10.27 -24.31
N ASP A 378 1.98 -10.49 -25.01
CA ASP A 378 2.01 -10.50 -26.47
C ASP A 378 1.33 -11.78 -26.97
N PRO A 379 0.23 -11.68 -27.79
CA PRO A 379 -0.48 -12.84 -28.29
C PRO A 379 0.37 -13.76 -29.19
N MET A 380 1.40 -13.24 -29.85
CA MET A 380 2.25 -14.04 -30.73
C MET A 380 3.26 -14.86 -29.92
N LEU A 381 3.78 -14.30 -28.80
CA LEU A 381 4.64 -15.04 -27.87
C LEU A 381 3.84 -16.04 -27.06
N GLY A 382 2.68 -15.63 -26.49
CA GLY A 382 1.75 -16.49 -25.77
C GLY A 382 2.39 -17.14 -24.56
N ILE A 383 3.07 -16.36 -23.71
CA ILE A 383 3.81 -16.84 -22.53
C ILE A 383 2.88 -17.59 -21.58
N PHE A 384 1.62 -17.17 -21.49
CA PHE A 384 0.62 -17.75 -20.59
C PHE A 384 -0.36 -18.70 -21.29
N ASP A 385 -0.21 -18.99 -22.60
CA ASP A 385 -1.07 -19.91 -23.35
C ASP A 385 -1.17 -21.30 -22.69
N TYR A 386 -0.05 -21.79 -22.14
CA TYR A 386 -0.03 -23.05 -21.43
C TYR A 386 -0.95 -23.06 -20.21
N HIS A 387 -0.90 -22.00 -19.39
CA HIS A 387 -1.73 -21.88 -18.17
C HIS A 387 -3.21 -21.79 -18.53
N VAL A 388 -3.56 -21.04 -19.57
CA VAL A 388 -4.93 -20.94 -20.07
C VAL A 388 -5.46 -22.31 -20.52
N LYS A 389 -4.64 -23.05 -21.28
CA LYS A 389 -5.00 -24.38 -21.78
C LYS A 389 -5.19 -25.39 -20.65
N GLU A 390 -4.22 -25.47 -19.73
CA GLU A 390 -4.24 -26.44 -18.64
C GLU A 390 -5.36 -26.17 -17.61
N SER A 391 -5.79 -24.92 -17.47
CA SER A 391 -6.92 -24.58 -16.60
C SER A 391 -8.23 -25.24 -17.04
N GLY A 392 -8.38 -25.59 -18.32
CA GLY A 392 -9.63 -26.09 -18.89
C GLY A 392 -10.79 -25.07 -18.88
N VAL A 393 -10.55 -23.82 -18.46
CA VAL A 393 -11.57 -22.79 -18.37
C VAL A 393 -11.76 -22.11 -19.71
N ASN A 394 -13.01 -21.90 -20.10
CA ASN A 394 -13.35 -21.04 -21.22
C ASN A 394 -13.19 -19.58 -20.81
N THR A 395 -12.03 -19.00 -21.06
CA THR A 395 -11.68 -17.64 -20.64
C THR A 395 -12.63 -16.59 -21.22
N LYS A 396 -13.06 -16.77 -22.47
CA LYS A 396 -14.02 -15.88 -23.10
C LYS A 396 -15.35 -15.83 -22.35
N SER A 397 -15.94 -16.96 -22.07
CA SER A 397 -17.19 -17.04 -21.31
C SER A 397 -17.05 -16.54 -19.89
N TYR A 398 -15.89 -16.81 -19.26
CA TYR A 398 -15.58 -16.35 -17.92
C TYR A 398 -15.62 -14.82 -17.84
N TYR A 399 -14.83 -14.13 -18.66
CA TYR A 399 -14.78 -12.66 -18.66
C TYR A 399 -16.06 -12.02 -19.21
N GLN A 400 -16.79 -12.67 -20.12
CA GLN A 400 -18.13 -12.20 -20.54
C GLN A 400 -19.14 -12.19 -19.38
N ASN A 401 -19.06 -13.15 -18.46
CA ASN A 401 -19.93 -13.15 -17.28
C ASN A 401 -19.54 -12.02 -16.32
N ILE A 402 -18.24 -11.77 -16.11
CA ILE A 402 -17.78 -10.62 -15.32
C ILE A 402 -18.22 -9.31 -15.98
N GLN A 403 -18.08 -9.18 -17.32
CA GLN A 403 -18.55 -8.01 -18.06
C GLN A 403 -20.03 -7.71 -17.81
N LYS A 404 -20.88 -8.73 -17.88
CA LYS A 404 -22.32 -8.57 -17.60
C LYS A 404 -22.56 -8.09 -16.16
N CYS A 405 -21.87 -8.67 -15.20
CA CYS A 405 -21.96 -8.27 -13.79
C CYS A 405 -21.55 -6.79 -13.62
N MET A 406 -20.39 -6.38 -14.13
CA MET A 406 -19.89 -5.01 -14.03
C MET A 406 -20.82 -4.01 -14.73
N LYS A 407 -21.43 -4.38 -15.86
CA LYS A 407 -22.42 -3.56 -16.56
C LYS A 407 -23.67 -3.30 -15.71
N GLU A 408 -24.14 -4.30 -14.99
CA GLU A 408 -25.27 -4.12 -14.07
C GLU A 408 -24.87 -3.26 -12.84
N CYS A 409 -23.69 -3.46 -12.28
CA CYS A 409 -23.16 -2.61 -11.21
C CYS A 409 -23.06 -1.15 -11.65
N ALA A 410 -22.56 -0.88 -12.84
CA ALA A 410 -22.44 0.48 -13.39
C ALA A 410 -23.80 1.20 -13.54
N LYS A 411 -24.89 0.45 -13.78
CA LYS A 411 -26.24 1.03 -13.87
C LYS A 411 -26.84 1.43 -12.53
N LYS A 412 -26.49 0.69 -11.46
CA LYS A 412 -27.08 0.90 -10.12
C LYS A 412 -26.55 2.16 -9.43
N THR A 413 -25.31 2.54 -9.67
CA THR A 413 -24.58 3.51 -8.83
C THR A 413 -24.12 4.73 -9.62
N GLY A 414 -24.77 5.86 -9.42
CA GLY A 414 -24.32 7.14 -10.02
C GLY A 414 -22.88 7.51 -9.61
N LYS A 415 -22.53 7.34 -8.33
CA LYS A 415 -21.22 7.76 -7.77
C LYS A 415 -20.05 6.90 -8.24
N TYR A 416 -20.23 5.59 -8.38
CA TYR A 416 -19.18 4.64 -8.79
C TYR A 416 -19.37 4.13 -10.22
N GLN A 417 -20.18 4.79 -11.02
CA GLN A 417 -20.42 4.42 -12.40
C GLN A 417 -19.14 4.31 -13.21
N LEU A 418 -18.20 5.26 -13.04
CA LEU A 418 -16.92 5.24 -13.76
C LEU A 418 -16.05 4.04 -13.36
N LEU A 419 -16.02 3.69 -12.07
CA LEU A 419 -15.30 2.52 -11.58
C LEU A 419 -15.81 1.24 -12.26
N PHE A 420 -17.11 0.98 -12.18
CA PHE A 420 -17.67 -0.25 -12.76
C PHE A 420 -17.67 -0.24 -14.29
N SER A 421 -17.78 0.92 -14.93
CA SER A 421 -17.63 1.04 -16.39
C SER A 421 -16.20 0.76 -16.87
N PHE A 422 -15.19 1.13 -16.07
CA PHE A 422 -13.80 0.73 -16.33
C PHE A 422 -13.66 -0.79 -16.31
N TYR A 423 -14.17 -1.44 -15.26
CA TYR A 423 -14.10 -2.89 -15.12
C TYR A 423 -14.97 -3.64 -16.14
N GLU A 424 -16.11 -3.09 -16.57
CA GLU A 424 -16.88 -3.62 -17.71
C GLU A 424 -16.02 -3.70 -18.97
N LYS A 425 -15.32 -2.60 -19.30
CA LYS A 425 -14.45 -2.54 -20.48
C LYS A 425 -13.23 -3.46 -20.36
N LEU A 426 -12.61 -3.53 -19.18
CA LEU A 426 -11.51 -4.45 -18.92
C LEU A 426 -11.95 -5.91 -19.15
N ALA A 427 -13.08 -6.31 -18.61
CA ALA A 427 -13.62 -7.65 -18.81
C ALA A 427 -13.95 -7.94 -20.29
N ALA A 428 -14.45 -6.94 -21.04
CA ALA A 428 -14.69 -7.08 -22.47
C ALA A 428 -13.40 -7.36 -23.25
N VAL A 429 -12.33 -6.59 -22.96
CA VAL A 429 -11.03 -6.79 -23.58
C VAL A 429 -10.43 -8.15 -23.23
N LEU A 430 -10.51 -8.56 -21.95
CA LEU A 430 -10.01 -9.87 -21.50
C LEU A 430 -10.78 -11.03 -22.14
N ALA A 431 -12.10 -10.89 -22.34
CA ALA A 431 -12.90 -11.89 -23.03
C ALA A 431 -12.43 -12.18 -24.46
N ASP A 432 -11.89 -11.18 -25.14
CA ASP A 432 -11.39 -11.34 -26.52
C ASP A 432 -9.87 -11.63 -26.56
N LYS A 433 -9.11 -11.21 -25.56
CA LYS A 433 -7.65 -11.27 -25.59
C LYS A 433 -7.06 -12.48 -24.87
N ALA A 434 -7.70 -13.00 -23.84
CA ALA A 434 -7.09 -14.00 -22.96
C ALA A 434 -6.62 -15.29 -23.67
N ASP A 435 -7.33 -15.72 -24.70
CA ASP A 435 -6.97 -16.90 -25.54
C ASP A 435 -6.62 -16.55 -26.98
N LEU A 436 -6.51 -15.28 -27.32
CA LEU A 436 -6.30 -14.80 -28.68
C LEU A 436 -5.06 -15.44 -29.34
N GLY A 437 -3.96 -15.56 -28.62
CA GLY A 437 -2.72 -16.19 -29.14
C GLY A 437 -2.93 -17.65 -29.52
N MET A 438 -3.65 -18.40 -28.70
CA MET A 438 -4.00 -19.80 -28.98
C MET A 438 -4.91 -19.91 -30.20
N CYS A 439 -5.90 -19.03 -30.34
CA CYS A 439 -6.80 -18.99 -31.48
C CYS A 439 -6.03 -18.68 -32.78
N ILE A 440 -5.12 -17.70 -32.78
CA ILE A 440 -4.28 -17.36 -33.94
C ILE A 440 -3.40 -18.54 -34.33
N LYS A 441 -2.70 -19.15 -33.37
CA LYS A 441 -1.82 -20.31 -33.61
C LYS A 441 -2.59 -21.52 -34.16
N SER A 442 -3.79 -21.77 -33.64
CA SER A 442 -4.65 -22.85 -34.14
C SER A 442 -5.13 -22.59 -35.56
N ALA A 443 -5.57 -21.37 -35.88
CA ALA A 443 -5.97 -20.98 -37.23
C ALA A 443 -4.82 -21.10 -38.23
N TYR A 444 -3.61 -20.67 -37.83
CA TYR A 444 -2.41 -20.79 -38.66
C TYR A 444 -2.07 -22.26 -38.97
N ARG A 445 -2.07 -23.14 -37.98
CA ARG A 445 -1.83 -24.58 -38.15
C ARG A 445 -2.86 -25.19 -39.10
N PHE A 446 -4.13 -24.89 -38.93
CA PHE A 446 -5.20 -25.36 -39.80
C PHE A 446 -4.97 -24.95 -41.28
N ILE A 447 -4.58 -23.69 -41.52
CA ILE A 447 -4.26 -23.19 -42.85
C ILE A 447 -3.06 -23.94 -43.46
N GLN A 448 -2.00 -24.25 -42.69
CA GLN A 448 -0.86 -25.00 -43.14
C GLN A 448 -1.22 -26.46 -43.47
N GLU A 449 -2.08 -27.11 -42.68
CA GLU A 449 -2.58 -28.44 -42.95
C GLU A 449 -3.39 -28.50 -44.25
N ILE A 450 -4.29 -27.55 -44.50
CA ILE A 450 -5.04 -27.42 -45.76
C ILE A 450 -4.07 -27.26 -46.95
N LYS A 451 -3.10 -26.35 -46.86
CA LYS A 451 -2.10 -26.13 -47.91
C LYS A 451 -1.35 -27.44 -48.23
N THR A 452 -0.96 -28.20 -47.21
CA THR A 452 -0.25 -29.46 -47.35
C THR A 452 -1.10 -30.54 -48.06
N ILE A 453 -2.43 -30.55 -47.78
CA ILE A 453 -3.37 -31.47 -48.45
C ILE A 453 -3.55 -31.09 -49.93
N LEU A 454 -3.67 -29.80 -50.22
CA LEU A 454 -3.89 -29.30 -51.59
C LEU A 454 -2.64 -29.37 -52.48
N THR A 455 -1.44 -29.54 -51.91
CA THR A 455 -0.18 -29.67 -52.63
C THR A 455 0.25 -31.12 -52.82
N LYS A 456 -0.46 -32.09 -52.26
CA LYS A 456 -0.34 -33.53 -52.54
C LYS A 456 -1.34 -33.95 -53.61
#